data_3792adadd3e2db2796f826acf3c82b73
#
_entry.id   3792adadd3e2db2796f826acf3c82b73
#
_cell.length_a   1.000
_cell.length_b   1.000
_cell.length_c   1.000
_cell.angle_alpha   90.00
_cell.angle_beta   90.00
_cell.angle_gamma   90.00
#
_symmetry.space_group_name_H-M   'P 1'
#
loop_
_entity.id
_entity.type
_entity.pdbx_description
1 polymer ?
#
loop_
_entity_poly.entity_id
_entity_poly.type
_entity_poly.pdbx_seq_one_letter_code
_entity_poly.pdbx_strand_id
1 'polypeptide(L)'
;MNLASEIKDVFTYHKGRYGVRRIHRELVNRSHTVNHKRVQRIMHELGLCGKRPKEKYHSYQGVVGKVADNLINRDFTTTKPLQKWTTDVSQFSFPWGKCYLSPILDMHTNEVISYDLSQSPNMEQIRRMLEKGLGRFASLKGLIFHSDQGWQYQHAYYRNAIKEKGIIQSMSRKGNCYDNSIMETFFGRLKNEMFYGREKDYRSYEEFSAAMAEYIDYYNNERIQAKTKWMPPVKYRMASTC
;
A
#
# COMPACT_ATOMS: atom_id res chain seq x y z
N MET A 1 27.49 16.82 14.71
CA MET A 1 26.05 17.04 14.50
C MET A 1 25.30 16.64 15.77
N ASN A 2 24.27 17.40 16.17
CA ASN A 2 23.50 17.11 17.38
C ASN A 2 22.39 16.09 17.04
N LEU A 3 22.33 14.97 17.77
CA LEU A 3 21.34 13.90 17.57
C LEU A 3 19.88 14.42 17.54
N ALA A 4 19.58 15.46 18.33
CA ALA A 4 18.25 16.07 18.36
C ALA A 4 17.90 16.75 17.02
N SER A 5 18.87 17.42 16.38
CA SER A 5 18.70 17.99 15.04
C SER A 5 18.41 16.92 14.00
N GLU A 6 19.19 15.84 13.98
CA GLU A 6 19.00 14.74 13.04
C GLU A 6 17.64 14.04 13.19
N ILE A 7 17.19 13.84 14.44
CA ILE A 7 15.84 13.30 14.72
C ILE A 7 14.78 14.22 14.13
N LYS A 8 14.92 15.54 14.30
CA LYS A 8 14.00 16.54 13.76
C LYS A 8 14.01 16.55 12.24
N ASP A 9 15.19 16.46 11.63
CA ASP A 9 15.35 16.45 10.17
C ASP A 9 14.70 15.21 9.56
N VAL A 10 14.95 14.01 10.12
CA VAL A 10 14.30 12.77 9.69
C VAL A 10 12.78 12.86 9.86
N PHE A 11 12.31 13.38 10.98
CA PHE A 11 10.87 13.52 11.25
C PHE A 11 10.19 14.47 10.26
N THR A 12 10.83 15.61 9.96
CA THR A 12 10.34 16.60 9.01
C THR A 12 10.36 16.07 7.58
N TYR A 13 11.46 15.44 7.16
CA TYR A 13 11.60 14.81 5.85
C TYR A 13 10.47 13.82 5.56
N HIS A 14 10.12 12.99 6.53
CA HIS A 14 9.00 12.06 6.42
C HIS A 14 7.63 12.67 6.77
N LYS A 15 7.52 14.01 6.77
CA LYS A 15 6.25 14.76 6.99
C LYS A 15 5.50 14.32 8.26
N GLY A 16 6.22 13.98 9.34
CA GLY A 16 5.65 13.52 10.61
C GLY A 16 5.04 12.11 10.58
N ARG A 17 5.27 11.33 9.52
CA ARG A 17 4.71 9.98 9.35
C ARG A 17 5.41 8.93 10.23
N TYR A 18 6.64 9.20 10.69
CA TYR A 18 7.46 8.28 11.44
C TYR A 18 7.32 8.48 12.95
N GLY A 19 6.97 7.40 13.67
CA GLY A 19 7.12 7.32 15.12
C GLY A 19 8.50 6.80 15.51
N VAL A 20 8.74 6.71 16.82
CA VAL A 20 10.04 6.35 17.45
C VAL A 20 10.75 5.17 16.76
N ARG A 21 10.03 4.08 16.47
CA ARG A 21 10.64 2.87 15.88
C ARG A 21 11.25 3.12 14.50
N ARG A 22 10.57 3.90 13.66
CA ARG A 22 11.08 4.23 12.32
C ARG A 22 12.17 5.27 12.37
N ILE A 23 12.04 6.30 13.21
CA ILE A 23 13.10 7.30 13.42
C ILE A 23 14.38 6.61 13.90
N HIS A 24 14.28 5.77 14.92
CA HIS A 24 15.43 4.99 15.40
C HIS A 24 16.07 4.17 14.28
N ARG A 25 15.25 3.45 13.51
CA ARG A 25 15.78 2.57 12.47
C ARG A 25 16.37 3.35 11.29
N GLU A 26 15.79 4.48 10.96
CA GLU A 26 16.36 5.39 9.95
C GLU A 26 17.72 5.93 10.36
N LEU A 27 17.90 6.31 11.63
CA LEU A 27 19.20 6.70 12.16
C LEU A 27 20.20 5.55 12.06
N VAL A 28 19.81 4.33 12.39
CA VAL A 28 20.67 3.13 12.24
C VAL A 28 21.04 2.90 10.78
N ASN A 29 20.09 3.04 9.86
CA ASN A 29 20.35 2.94 8.39
C ASN A 29 21.32 4.01 7.91
N ARG A 30 21.41 5.17 8.61
CA ARG A 30 22.40 6.26 8.38
C ARG A 30 23.68 6.06 9.16
N SER A 31 23.96 4.84 9.65
CA SER A 31 25.17 4.46 10.40
C SER A 31 25.31 5.08 11.78
N HIS A 32 24.22 5.57 12.40
CA HIS A 32 24.24 6.03 13.79
C HIS A 32 24.10 4.88 14.77
N THR A 33 25.01 4.82 15.75
CA THR A 33 24.87 3.92 16.89
C THR A 33 24.13 4.65 18.02
N VAL A 34 22.82 4.40 18.12
CA VAL A 34 21.95 5.07 19.10
C VAL A 34 20.97 4.11 19.75
N ASN A 35 20.74 4.29 21.05
CA ASN A 35 19.77 3.47 21.79
C ASN A 35 18.34 3.98 21.53
N HIS A 36 17.42 3.05 21.28
CA HIS A 36 16.00 3.32 21.05
C HIS A 36 15.36 4.19 22.16
N LYS A 37 15.68 3.93 23.45
CA LYS A 37 15.17 4.73 24.57
C LYS A 37 15.65 6.18 24.51
N ARG A 38 16.89 6.41 24.05
CA ARG A 38 17.43 7.78 23.87
C ARG A 38 16.68 8.53 22.77
N VAL A 39 16.40 7.87 21.64
CA VAL A 39 15.57 8.46 20.56
C VAL A 39 14.17 8.78 21.07
N GLN A 40 13.55 7.86 21.81
CA GLN A 40 12.21 8.07 22.39
C GLN A 40 12.17 9.28 23.33
N ARG A 41 13.16 9.43 24.22
CA ARG A 41 13.26 10.57 25.12
C ARG A 41 13.38 11.88 24.36
N ILE A 42 14.31 11.96 23.40
CA ILE A 42 14.52 13.20 22.62
C ILE A 42 13.27 13.56 21.82
N MET A 43 12.60 12.59 21.18
CA MET A 43 11.35 12.85 20.47
C MET A 43 10.27 13.39 21.40
N HIS A 44 10.17 12.88 22.63
CA HIS A 44 9.24 13.37 23.65
C HIS A 44 9.58 14.82 24.08
N GLU A 45 10.84 15.11 24.36
CA GLU A 45 11.33 16.45 24.70
C GLU A 45 11.05 17.48 23.58
N LEU A 46 11.13 17.03 22.33
CA LEU A 46 10.85 17.87 21.16
C LEU A 46 9.34 17.92 20.78
N GLY A 47 8.47 17.23 21.51
CA GLY A 47 7.02 17.14 21.18
C GLY A 47 6.74 16.41 19.88
N LEU A 48 7.64 15.57 19.36
CA LEU A 48 7.51 14.87 18.09
C LEU A 48 6.73 13.58 18.26
N CYS A 49 5.52 13.54 17.71
CA CYS A 49 4.66 12.36 17.69
C CYS A 49 4.36 11.93 16.24
N GLY A 50 4.69 10.68 15.90
CA GLY A 50 4.27 10.10 14.62
C GLY A 50 2.74 10.02 14.52
N LYS A 51 2.21 10.12 13.29
CA LYS A 51 0.76 10.01 13.03
C LYS A 51 0.23 8.68 13.55
N ARG A 52 -0.84 8.73 14.34
CA ARG A 52 -1.55 7.56 14.87
C ARG A 52 -2.86 7.37 14.10
N PRO A 53 -3.30 6.12 13.88
CA PRO A 53 -4.62 5.86 13.31
C PRO A 53 -5.70 6.51 14.19
N LYS A 54 -6.54 7.35 13.58
CA LYS A 54 -7.71 7.95 14.25
C LYS A 54 -8.96 7.09 14.07
N GLU A 55 -9.03 6.38 12.95
CA GLU A 55 -10.18 5.56 12.58
C GLU A 55 -9.74 4.18 12.10
N LYS A 56 -10.59 3.17 12.32
CA LYS A 56 -10.43 1.85 11.72
C LYS A 56 -10.96 1.92 10.28
N TYR A 57 -10.19 1.35 9.36
CA TYR A 57 -10.66 1.17 7.99
C TYR A 57 -11.82 0.17 7.98
N HIS A 58 -12.91 0.52 7.28
CA HIS A 58 -14.04 -0.38 7.00
C HIS A 58 -14.06 -0.67 5.51
N SER A 59 -14.01 -1.94 5.14
CA SER A 59 -14.17 -2.38 3.75
C SER A 59 -15.62 -2.27 3.29
N TYR A 60 -15.82 -2.02 2.00
CA TYR A 60 -17.14 -1.98 1.38
C TYR A 60 -17.69 -3.42 1.20
N GLN A 61 -18.94 -3.65 1.61
CA GLN A 61 -19.64 -4.92 1.38
C GLN A 61 -20.49 -4.82 0.10
N GLY A 62 -19.99 -5.36 -1.01
CA GLY A 62 -20.71 -5.39 -2.29
C GLY A 62 -21.54 -6.67 -2.51
N VAL A 63 -22.41 -6.66 -3.54
CA VAL A 63 -23.19 -7.81 -4.01
C VAL A 63 -22.27 -8.83 -4.71
N VAL A 64 -22.52 -10.12 -4.54
CA VAL A 64 -21.52 -11.18 -4.62
C VAL A 64 -21.89 -12.29 -5.62
N GLY A 65 -20.90 -12.67 -6.44
CA GLY A 65 -20.80 -13.97 -7.10
C GLY A 65 -19.41 -14.56 -6.84
N LYS A 66 -19.27 -15.85 -6.60
CA LYS A 66 -17.98 -16.53 -6.47
C LYS A 66 -17.54 -17.03 -7.84
N VAL A 67 -16.37 -16.60 -8.33
CA VAL A 67 -15.83 -17.01 -9.64
C VAL A 67 -14.52 -17.81 -9.52
N ALA A 68 -13.81 -17.67 -8.38
CA ALA A 68 -12.57 -18.38 -8.11
C ALA A 68 -12.49 -18.81 -6.64
N ASP A 69 -11.69 -19.84 -6.36
CA ASP A 69 -11.45 -20.32 -5.00
C ASP A 69 -10.48 -19.42 -4.23
N ASN A 70 -10.55 -19.49 -2.88
CA ASN A 70 -9.57 -18.84 -2.03
C ASN A 70 -8.30 -19.68 -1.92
N LEU A 71 -7.33 -19.42 -2.79
CA LEU A 71 -6.05 -20.12 -2.80
C LEU A 71 -5.08 -19.58 -1.73
N ILE A 72 -5.28 -18.36 -1.25
CA ILE A 72 -4.44 -17.77 -0.20
C ILE A 72 -4.77 -18.38 1.16
N ASN A 73 -6.06 -18.58 1.47
CA ASN A 73 -6.52 -19.15 2.73
C ASN A 73 -5.81 -18.58 3.97
N ARG A 74 -5.60 -17.25 3.99
CA ARG A 74 -4.85 -16.50 5.02
C ARG A 74 -3.36 -16.83 5.12
N ASP A 75 -2.82 -17.65 4.25
CA ASP A 75 -1.37 -17.82 4.11
C ASP A 75 -0.80 -16.73 3.19
N PHE A 76 -0.38 -15.62 3.80
CA PHE A 76 0.26 -14.51 3.13
C PHE A 76 1.79 -14.66 3.04
N THR A 77 2.32 -15.82 3.41
CA THR A 77 3.77 -16.10 3.34
C THR A 77 4.23 -16.20 1.90
N THR A 78 5.39 -15.67 1.64
CA THR A 78 6.04 -15.67 0.33
C THR A 78 7.54 -15.80 0.52
N THR A 79 8.22 -16.47 -0.38
CA THR A 79 9.68 -16.66 -0.34
C THR A 79 10.43 -15.71 -1.28
N LYS A 80 9.73 -15.16 -2.30
CA LYS A 80 10.29 -14.24 -3.30
C LYS A 80 9.21 -13.29 -3.84
N PRO A 81 9.61 -12.17 -4.49
CA PRO A 81 8.68 -11.31 -5.23
C PRO A 81 7.92 -12.07 -6.32
N LEU A 82 6.79 -11.53 -6.76
CA LEU A 82 5.97 -12.03 -7.87
C LEU A 82 5.38 -13.44 -7.64
N GLN A 83 5.22 -13.85 -6.39
CA GLN A 83 4.50 -15.09 -6.05
C GLN A 83 3.01 -14.83 -5.80
N LYS A 84 2.71 -13.79 -5.04
CA LYS A 84 1.35 -13.45 -4.64
C LYS A 84 1.16 -11.93 -4.76
N TRP A 85 0.16 -11.52 -5.51
CA TRP A 85 -0.32 -10.16 -5.57
C TRP A 85 -1.70 -10.03 -4.94
N THR A 86 -2.04 -8.83 -4.48
CA THR A 86 -3.38 -8.52 -4.03
C THR A 86 -3.84 -7.17 -4.56
N THR A 87 -5.16 -7.02 -4.70
CA THR A 87 -5.81 -5.79 -5.15
C THR A 87 -7.14 -5.60 -4.41
N ASP A 88 -7.57 -4.36 -4.33
CA ASP A 88 -8.87 -3.94 -3.80
C ASP A 88 -9.14 -2.50 -4.27
N VAL A 89 -10.37 -2.01 -4.10
CA VAL A 89 -10.73 -0.62 -4.41
C VAL A 89 -11.11 0.11 -3.14
N SER A 90 -10.47 1.25 -2.89
CA SER A 90 -10.80 2.09 -1.75
C SER A 90 -11.33 3.45 -2.17
N GLN A 91 -12.45 3.87 -1.55
CA GLN A 91 -13.07 5.18 -1.75
C GLN A 91 -12.43 6.24 -0.85
N PHE A 92 -12.30 7.44 -1.40
CA PHE A 92 -11.95 8.69 -0.73
C PHE A 92 -13.09 9.69 -0.97
N SER A 93 -13.58 10.32 0.09
CA SER A 93 -14.70 11.27 0.02
C SER A 93 -14.21 12.67 0.36
N PHE A 94 -14.58 13.64 -0.47
CA PHE A 94 -14.20 15.04 -0.37
C PHE A 94 -15.44 15.92 -0.41
N PRO A 95 -15.35 17.20 -0.01
CA PRO A 95 -16.45 18.14 -0.18
C PRO A 95 -16.91 18.31 -1.65
N TRP A 96 -15.99 18.16 -2.60
CA TRP A 96 -16.25 18.30 -4.05
C TRP A 96 -16.59 16.98 -4.76
N GLY A 97 -16.52 15.82 -4.11
CA GLY A 97 -16.85 14.54 -4.75
C GLY A 97 -16.14 13.35 -4.16
N LYS A 98 -15.97 12.32 -4.97
CA LYS A 98 -15.35 11.05 -4.57
C LYS A 98 -14.24 10.65 -5.53
N CYS A 99 -13.24 9.96 -5.00
CA CYS A 99 -12.22 9.26 -5.78
C CYS A 99 -12.09 7.81 -5.33
N TYR A 100 -11.65 6.96 -6.24
CA TYR A 100 -11.46 5.52 -6.03
C TYR A 100 -10.05 5.15 -6.43
N LEU A 101 -9.30 4.57 -5.52
CA LEU A 101 -7.95 4.06 -5.76
C LEU A 101 -8.01 2.55 -5.91
N SER A 102 -7.48 2.04 -7.00
CA SER A 102 -7.30 0.60 -7.28
C SER A 102 -5.82 0.30 -7.46
N PRO A 103 -5.11 -0.21 -6.46
CA PRO A 103 -3.70 -0.59 -6.55
C PRO A 103 -3.54 -2.10 -6.73
N ILE A 104 -2.41 -2.51 -7.32
CA ILE A 104 -1.85 -3.87 -7.22
C ILE A 104 -0.69 -3.84 -6.24
N LEU A 105 -0.71 -4.70 -5.24
CA LEU A 105 0.32 -4.81 -4.22
C LEU A 105 1.00 -6.18 -4.28
N ASP A 106 2.34 -6.22 -4.32
CA ASP A 106 3.10 -7.46 -4.15
C ASP A 106 3.14 -7.85 -2.67
N MET A 107 2.69 -9.08 -2.36
CA MET A 107 2.60 -9.54 -0.97
C MET A 107 3.94 -9.78 -0.31
N HIS A 108 5.02 -10.03 -1.07
CA HIS A 108 6.36 -10.22 -0.53
C HIS A 108 7.01 -8.90 -0.11
N THR A 109 7.00 -7.96 -1.03
CA THR A 109 7.72 -6.69 -0.91
C THR A 109 6.88 -5.56 -0.32
N ASN A 110 5.55 -5.69 -0.31
CA ASN A 110 4.59 -4.62 -0.11
C ASN A 110 4.72 -3.48 -1.14
N GLU A 111 5.38 -3.70 -2.28
CA GLU A 111 5.47 -2.71 -3.35
C GLU A 111 4.11 -2.50 -4.00
N VAL A 112 3.73 -1.26 -4.22
CA VAL A 112 2.63 -0.90 -5.11
C VAL A 112 3.14 -1.06 -6.54
N ILE A 113 2.78 -2.15 -7.19
CA ILE A 113 3.22 -2.51 -8.54
C ILE A 113 2.66 -1.56 -9.58
N SER A 114 1.37 -1.29 -9.48
CA SER A 114 0.65 -0.29 -10.27
C SER A 114 -0.55 0.21 -9.49
N TYR A 115 -1.13 1.30 -9.95
CA TYR A 115 -2.40 1.80 -9.43
C TYR A 115 -3.11 2.63 -10.50
N ASP A 116 -4.41 2.81 -10.28
CA ASP A 116 -5.20 3.82 -10.98
C ASP A 116 -6.10 4.57 -10.00
N LEU A 117 -6.18 5.88 -10.17
CA LEU A 117 -7.09 6.76 -9.43
C LEU A 117 -8.16 7.26 -10.39
N SER A 118 -9.44 7.17 -10.00
CA SER A 118 -10.56 7.56 -10.82
C SER A 118 -11.66 8.22 -9.99
N GLN A 119 -12.46 9.08 -10.60
CA GLN A 119 -13.66 9.66 -9.97
C GLN A 119 -14.86 8.68 -9.99
N SER A 120 -14.77 7.58 -10.73
CA SER A 120 -15.80 6.56 -10.81
C SER A 120 -15.20 5.15 -10.71
N PRO A 121 -15.79 4.23 -9.92
CA PRO A 121 -15.34 2.86 -9.80
C PRO A 121 -15.88 2.03 -10.98
N ASN A 122 -15.22 2.08 -12.13
CA ASN A 122 -15.64 1.43 -13.36
C ASN A 122 -14.58 0.47 -13.91
N MET A 123 -14.93 -0.32 -14.93
CA MET A 123 -13.99 -1.27 -15.55
C MET A 123 -12.81 -0.61 -16.22
N GLU A 124 -12.95 0.62 -16.67
CA GLU A 124 -11.85 1.39 -17.28
C GLU A 124 -10.72 1.67 -16.27
N GLN A 125 -11.06 1.96 -15.02
CA GLN A 125 -10.10 2.05 -13.92
C GLN A 125 -9.30 0.75 -13.76
N ILE A 126 -10.00 -0.38 -13.72
CA ILE A 126 -9.37 -1.69 -13.54
C ILE A 126 -8.50 -2.04 -14.75
N ARG A 127 -8.96 -1.70 -15.97
CA ARG A 127 -8.20 -1.91 -17.20
C ARG A 127 -6.85 -1.17 -17.15
N ARG A 128 -6.87 0.14 -16.87
CA ARG A 128 -5.64 0.95 -16.79
C ARG A 128 -4.68 0.46 -15.72
N MET A 129 -5.21 0.07 -14.55
CA MET A 129 -4.41 -0.52 -13.46
C MET A 129 -3.73 -1.83 -13.90
N LEU A 130 -4.48 -2.74 -14.54
CA LEU A 130 -3.97 -4.03 -15.03
C LEU A 130 -2.92 -3.84 -16.12
N GLU A 131 -3.18 -3.04 -17.14
CA GLU A 131 -2.24 -2.79 -18.25
C GLU A 131 -0.89 -2.31 -17.72
N LYS A 132 -0.91 -1.34 -16.80
CA LYS A 132 0.31 -0.84 -16.13
C LYS A 132 1.03 -1.94 -15.35
N GLY A 133 0.30 -2.75 -14.56
CA GLY A 133 0.88 -3.78 -13.71
C GLY A 133 1.42 -4.99 -14.48
N LEU A 134 0.60 -5.50 -15.41
CA LEU A 134 0.95 -6.69 -16.21
C LEU A 134 2.07 -6.41 -17.23
N GLY A 135 2.23 -5.15 -17.65
CA GLY A 135 3.29 -4.74 -18.56
C GLY A 135 4.68 -4.57 -17.92
N ARG A 136 4.79 -4.55 -16.57
CA ARG A 136 6.06 -4.29 -15.88
C ARG A 136 7.05 -5.44 -15.89
N PHE A 137 6.60 -6.67 -16.07
CA PHE A 137 7.44 -7.86 -15.89
C PHE A 137 7.34 -8.78 -17.11
N ALA A 138 8.46 -9.39 -17.47
CA ALA A 138 8.55 -10.28 -18.63
C ALA A 138 7.70 -11.55 -18.47
N SER A 139 7.57 -12.08 -17.25
CA SER A 139 6.75 -13.26 -16.95
C SER A 139 6.06 -13.12 -15.60
N LEU A 140 4.79 -13.49 -15.58
CA LEU A 140 3.94 -13.55 -14.38
C LEU A 140 3.30 -14.96 -14.24
N LYS A 141 3.81 -15.93 -14.99
CA LYS A 141 3.27 -17.31 -14.99
C LYS A 141 3.33 -17.93 -13.59
N GLY A 142 2.18 -18.40 -13.13
CA GLY A 142 2.04 -19.04 -11.82
C GLY A 142 1.87 -18.09 -10.64
N LEU A 143 1.89 -16.75 -10.87
CA LEU A 143 1.57 -15.78 -9.84
C LEU A 143 0.12 -15.94 -9.39
N ILE A 144 -0.14 -15.93 -8.08
CA ILE A 144 -1.50 -15.91 -7.53
C ILE A 144 -1.93 -14.46 -7.36
N PHE A 145 -3.03 -14.07 -8.02
CA PHE A 145 -3.58 -12.73 -7.89
C PHE A 145 -4.89 -12.76 -7.10
N HIS A 146 -4.83 -12.23 -5.88
CA HIS A 146 -5.91 -12.27 -4.91
C HIS A 146 -6.70 -10.96 -4.88
N SER A 147 -8.02 -11.08 -4.78
CA SER A 147 -8.94 -9.96 -4.59
C SER A 147 -10.10 -10.33 -3.65
N ASP A 148 -10.91 -9.36 -3.28
CA ASP A 148 -12.23 -9.63 -2.77
C ASP A 148 -13.16 -10.17 -3.87
N GLN A 149 -14.46 -10.36 -3.56
CA GLN A 149 -15.46 -10.80 -4.53
C GLN A 149 -16.14 -9.62 -5.24
N GLY A 150 -15.48 -8.48 -5.39
CA GLY A 150 -16.00 -7.33 -6.12
C GLY A 150 -16.36 -7.68 -7.58
N TRP A 151 -17.44 -7.08 -8.09
CA TRP A 151 -17.96 -7.36 -9.44
C TRP A 151 -16.89 -7.15 -10.53
N GLN A 152 -16.00 -6.19 -10.36
CA GLN A 152 -14.92 -5.88 -11.30
C GLN A 152 -13.94 -7.03 -11.49
N TYR A 153 -13.67 -7.82 -10.44
CA TYR A 153 -12.76 -8.98 -10.48
C TYR A 153 -13.42 -10.24 -11.02
N GLN A 154 -14.75 -10.22 -11.15
CA GLN A 154 -15.56 -11.29 -11.76
C GLN A 154 -15.79 -11.04 -13.25
N HIS A 155 -15.55 -9.81 -13.73
CA HIS A 155 -15.76 -9.43 -15.11
C HIS A 155 -14.86 -10.20 -16.07
N ALA A 156 -15.39 -10.58 -17.24
CA ALA A 156 -14.67 -11.39 -18.24
C ALA A 156 -13.34 -10.76 -18.67
N TYR A 157 -13.30 -9.44 -18.84
CA TYR A 157 -12.07 -8.73 -19.19
C TYR A 157 -10.96 -8.99 -18.17
N TYR A 158 -11.23 -8.79 -16.87
CA TYR A 158 -10.24 -9.01 -15.80
C TYR A 158 -9.71 -10.45 -15.82
N ARG A 159 -10.63 -11.43 -15.88
CA ARG A 159 -10.31 -12.86 -15.90
C ARG A 159 -9.45 -13.26 -17.09
N ASN A 160 -9.80 -12.77 -18.28
CA ASN A 160 -9.05 -13.06 -19.51
C ASN A 160 -7.66 -12.42 -19.46
N ALA A 161 -7.54 -11.15 -19.07
CA ALA A 161 -6.28 -10.44 -19.00
C ALA A 161 -5.26 -11.13 -18.08
N ILE A 162 -5.69 -11.61 -16.90
CA ILE A 162 -4.80 -12.32 -15.99
C ILE A 162 -4.48 -13.74 -16.48
N LYS A 163 -5.46 -14.43 -17.07
CA LYS A 163 -5.29 -15.78 -17.65
C LYS A 163 -4.28 -15.79 -18.79
N GLU A 164 -4.34 -14.81 -19.69
CA GLU A 164 -3.39 -14.64 -20.82
C GLU A 164 -1.94 -14.51 -20.34
N LYS A 165 -1.72 -13.96 -19.15
CA LYS A 165 -0.39 -13.86 -18.52
C LYS A 165 -0.01 -15.10 -17.69
N GLY A 166 -0.86 -16.14 -17.68
CA GLY A 166 -0.64 -17.35 -16.89
C GLY A 166 -0.77 -17.12 -15.37
N ILE A 167 -1.46 -16.08 -14.97
CA ILE A 167 -1.74 -15.71 -13.57
C ILE A 167 -2.94 -16.53 -13.08
N ILE A 168 -2.88 -16.97 -11.83
CA ILE A 168 -3.92 -17.76 -11.17
C ILE A 168 -4.79 -16.82 -10.33
N GLN A 169 -6.08 -16.74 -10.63
CA GLN A 169 -7.02 -15.93 -9.85
C GLN A 169 -7.32 -16.60 -8.50
N SER A 170 -7.35 -15.80 -7.44
CA SER A 170 -7.81 -16.19 -6.12
C SER A 170 -8.77 -15.13 -5.58
N MET A 171 -9.82 -15.55 -4.86
CA MET A 171 -10.81 -14.63 -4.28
C MET A 171 -11.02 -14.94 -2.79
N SER A 172 -11.17 -13.89 -1.97
CA SER A 172 -11.49 -14.04 -0.56
C SER A 172 -12.87 -14.69 -0.37
N ARG A 173 -13.11 -15.28 0.80
CA ARG A 173 -14.42 -15.79 1.17
C ARG A 173 -15.40 -14.63 1.37
N LYS A 174 -16.68 -14.89 1.11
CA LYS A 174 -17.74 -13.89 1.25
C LYS A 174 -17.75 -13.27 2.65
N GLY A 175 -17.71 -11.93 2.71
CA GLY A 175 -17.81 -11.18 3.96
C GLY A 175 -16.62 -11.36 4.91
N ASN A 176 -15.52 -11.94 4.46
CA ASN A 176 -14.34 -12.19 5.27
C ASN A 176 -13.20 -11.23 4.95
N CYS A 177 -13.20 -10.08 5.63
CA CYS A 177 -12.16 -9.05 5.48
C CYS A 177 -10.74 -9.55 5.84
N TYR A 178 -10.61 -10.54 6.71
CA TYR A 178 -9.30 -11.10 7.07
C TYR A 178 -8.58 -11.78 5.91
N ASP A 179 -9.31 -12.20 4.88
CA ASP A 179 -8.71 -12.82 3.70
C ASP A 179 -7.99 -11.78 2.80
N ASN A 180 -8.27 -10.47 2.97
CA ASN A 180 -7.59 -9.36 2.26
C ASN A 180 -6.90 -8.36 3.21
N SER A 181 -6.44 -8.82 4.36
CA SER A 181 -5.86 -7.99 5.43
C SER A 181 -4.63 -7.18 5.03
N ILE A 182 -3.89 -7.61 3.99
CA ILE A 182 -2.74 -6.86 3.44
C ILE A 182 -3.24 -5.55 2.82
N MET A 183 -4.31 -5.60 2.02
CA MET A 183 -4.89 -4.40 1.42
C MET A 183 -5.51 -3.47 2.46
N GLU A 184 -6.22 -4.03 3.45
CA GLU A 184 -6.74 -3.24 4.58
C GLU A 184 -5.62 -2.51 5.32
N THR A 185 -4.50 -3.20 5.57
CA THR A 185 -3.32 -2.61 6.21
C THR A 185 -2.69 -1.52 5.34
N PHE A 186 -2.61 -1.72 4.03
CA PHE A 186 -2.10 -0.73 3.10
C PHE A 186 -2.99 0.53 3.07
N PHE A 187 -4.30 0.36 2.84
CA PHE A 187 -5.23 1.49 2.81
C PHE A 187 -5.33 2.24 4.14
N GLY A 188 -5.33 1.50 5.26
CA GLY A 188 -5.30 2.11 6.57
C GLY A 188 -4.06 3.00 6.78
N ARG A 189 -2.88 2.56 6.33
CA ARG A 189 -1.66 3.37 6.39
C ARG A 189 -1.74 4.58 5.47
N LEU A 190 -2.10 4.38 4.22
CA LEU A 190 -2.22 5.44 3.22
C LEU A 190 -3.17 6.52 3.72
N LYS A 191 -4.39 6.16 4.12
CA LYS A 191 -5.39 7.11 4.61
C LYS A 191 -4.92 7.87 5.86
N ASN A 192 -4.28 7.19 6.81
CA ASN A 192 -3.75 7.85 8.02
C ASN A 192 -2.55 8.77 7.74
N GLU A 193 -1.71 8.42 6.76
CA GLU A 193 -0.49 9.18 6.48
C GLU A 193 -0.72 10.38 5.55
N MET A 194 -1.77 10.35 4.70
CA MET A 194 -1.98 11.44 3.74
C MET A 194 -3.43 11.97 3.64
N PHE A 195 -4.44 11.27 4.12
CA PHE A 195 -5.83 11.63 3.86
C PHE A 195 -6.58 12.08 5.10
N TYR A 196 -6.73 11.24 6.13
CA TYR A 196 -7.56 11.54 7.30
C TYR A 196 -7.16 12.84 8.01
N GLY A 197 -8.14 13.74 8.19
CA GLY A 197 -7.98 15.08 8.76
C GLY A 197 -7.36 16.11 7.80
N ARG A 198 -7.21 15.74 6.53
CA ARG A 198 -6.71 16.59 5.45
C ARG A 198 -7.62 16.62 4.23
N GLU A 199 -8.83 16.11 4.36
CA GLU A 199 -9.80 16.00 3.26
C GLU A 199 -10.10 17.37 2.61
N LYS A 200 -10.06 18.43 3.40
CA LYS A 200 -10.27 19.81 2.97
C LYS A 200 -9.03 20.46 2.33
N ASP A 201 -7.86 19.89 2.51
CA ASP A 201 -6.61 20.39 1.91
C ASP A 201 -6.59 20.15 0.40
N TYR A 202 -7.31 19.12 -0.07
CA TYR A 202 -7.41 18.77 -1.49
C TYR A 202 -8.64 19.43 -2.10
N ARG A 203 -8.42 20.41 -2.97
CA ARG A 203 -9.48 21.25 -3.54
C ARG A 203 -10.06 20.71 -4.84
N SER A 204 -9.33 19.81 -5.51
CA SER A 204 -9.72 19.19 -6.78
C SER A 204 -9.19 17.76 -6.92
N TYR A 205 -9.68 17.09 -7.95
CA TYR A 205 -9.19 15.76 -8.36
C TYR A 205 -7.71 15.81 -8.73
N GLU A 206 -7.27 16.84 -9.45
CA GLU A 206 -5.89 17.01 -9.91
C GLU A 206 -4.93 17.16 -8.74
N GLU A 207 -5.27 18.00 -7.74
CA GLU A 207 -4.47 18.16 -6.52
C GLU A 207 -4.36 16.84 -5.75
N PHE A 208 -5.46 16.11 -5.58
CA PHE A 208 -5.45 14.82 -4.90
C PHE A 208 -4.69 13.75 -5.69
N SER A 209 -4.83 13.74 -7.03
CA SER A 209 -4.11 12.82 -7.91
C SER A 209 -2.60 13.05 -7.84
N ALA A 210 -2.14 14.30 -7.86
CA ALA A 210 -0.73 14.64 -7.70
C ALA A 210 -0.19 14.22 -6.33
N ALA A 211 -0.94 14.49 -5.25
CA ALA A 211 -0.58 14.08 -3.89
C ALA A 211 -0.55 12.55 -3.72
N MET A 212 -1.45 11.83 -4.40
CA MET A 212 -1.47 10.37 -4.43
C MET A 212 -0.24 9.80 -5.14
N ALA A 213 0.13 10.38 -6.28
CA ALA A 213 1.32 9.99 -7.02
C ALA A 213 2.59 10.20 -6.19
N GLU A 214 2.74 11.37 -5.56
CA GLU A 214 3.84 11.68 -4.64
C GLU A 214 3.89 10.69 -3.46
N TYR A 215 2.72 10.37 -2.89
CA TYR A 215 2.67 9.45 -1.77
C TYR A 215 3.05 8.01 -2.15
N ILE A 216 2.59 7.52 -3.30
CA ILE A 216 2.91 6.16 -3.75
C ILE A 216 4.39 6.05 -4.13
N ASP A 217 4.95 7.08 -4.75
CA ASP A 217 6.39 7.13 -5.02
C ASP A 217 7.20 7.10 -3.72
N TYR A 218 6.88 7.96 -2.76
CA TYR A 218 7.46 7.94 -1.42
C TYR A 218 7.29 6.59 -0.73
N TYR A 219 6.10 5.99 -0.79
CA TYR A 219 5.81 4.70 -0.18
C TYR A 219 6.70 3.58 -0.74
N ASN A 220 6.91 3.56 -2.04
CA ASN A 220 7.69 2.55 -2.74
C ASN A 220 9.20 2.74 -2.58
N ASN A 221 9.70 3.98 -2.61
CA ASN A 221 11.11 4.28 -2.77
C ASN A 221 11.80 4.77 -1.49
N GLU A 222 11.05 5.30 -0.51
CA GLU A 222 11.63 5.94 0.67
C GLU A 222 11.10 5.38 2.00
N ARG A 223 9.83 4.96 2.04
CA ARG A 223 9.17 4.56 3.27
C ARG A 223 9.65 3.20 3.78
N ILE A 224 10.45 3.18 4.85
CA ILE A 224 10.94 1.94 5.45
C ILE A 224 9.82 1.17 6.17
N GLN A 225 9.89 -0.18 6.13
CA GLN A 225 8.92 -1.08 6.74
C GLN A 225 9.62 -2.23 7.47
N ALA A 226 9.10 -2.66 8.61
CA ALA A 226 9.68 -3.77 9.38
C ALA A 226 9.63 -5.09 8.59
N LYS A 227 8.53 -5.34 7.85
CA LYS A 227 8.35 -6.54 7.03
C LYS A 227 9.43 -6.67 5.94
N THR A 228 9.89 -5.56 5.38
CA THR A 228 10.91 -5.51 4.34
C THR A 228 12.32 -5.27 4.92
N LYS A 229 12.61 -5.82 6.10
CA LYS A 229 13.89 -5.67 6.80
C LYS A 229 14.32 -4.20 6.95
N TRP A 230 13.36 -3.31 7.16
CA TRP A 230 13.55 -1.87 7.27
C TRP A 230 14.11 -1.20 6.00
N MET A 231 13.81 -1.77 4.84
CA MET A 231 14.03 -1.15 3.54
C MET A 231 12.71 -0.62 2.97
N PRO A 232 12.75 0.36 2.04
CA PRO A 232 11.62 0.65 1.17
C PRO A 232 11.27 -0.55 0.27
N PRO A 233 10.00 -0.71 -0.15
CA PRO A 233 9.54 -1.84 -0.95
C PRO A 233 10.37 -2.14 -2.20
N VAL A 234 10.68 -1.13 -3.01
CA VAL A 234 11.47 -1.31 -4.25
C VAL A 234 12.90 -1.75 -3.94
N LYS A 235 13.55 -1.14 -2.95
CA LYS A 235 14.90 -1.54 -2.53
C LYS A 235 14.91 -2.98 -2.02
N TYR A 236 13.89 -3.37 -1.26
CA TYR A 236 13.75 -4.74 -0.78
C TYR A 236 13.52 -5.74 -1.92
N ARG A 237 12.72 -5.39 -2.95
CA ARG A 237 12.56 -6.22 -4.14
C ARG A 237 13.88 -6.46 -4.84
N MET A 238 14.65 -5.40 -5.09
CA MET A 238 15.97 -5.51 -5.74
C MET A 238 16.92 -6.43 -4.95
N ALA A 239 16.96 -6.27 -3.62
CA ALA A 239 17.78 -7.12 -2.76
C ALA A 239 17.28 -8.57 -2.62
N SER A 240 16.02 -8.86 -3.00
CA SER A 240 15.44 -10.22 -2.94
C SER A 240 15.54 -10.97 -4.28
N THR A 241 16.00 -10.31 -5.35
CA THR A 241 16.17 -10.90 -6.69
C THR A 241 17.64 -11.17 -7.05
N CYS A 242 18.55 -10.78 -6.18
CA CYS A 242 19.96 -11.16 -6.20
C CYS A 242 20.15 -12.42 -5.35
#